data_1fe1a8977dddafd394d01ea8bc804da2
#
_entry.id   1fe1a8977dddafd394d01ea8bc804da2
#
_cell.length_a   1.000
_cell.length_b   1.000
_cell.length_c   1.000
_cell.angle_alpha   90.00
_cell.angle_beta   90.00
_cell.angle_gamma   90.00
#
_symmetry.space_group_name_H-M   'P 1'
#
loop_
_entity.id
_entity.type
_entity.pdbx_description
1 polymer ?
#
loop_
_entity_poly.entity_id
_entity_poly.type
_entity_poly.pdbx_seq_one_letter_code
_entity_poly.pdbx_strand_id
1 'polypeptide(L)'
;MNYFFWTKYPFVQVGFAFIGGNALAYTFTELPDFTITSACYQWLLGAASVVTCLALLILLYHYKKRVNTKGFFILPLFVCLGIIRFITYDERNQIQSVQLQDNYKTALYGEVISEPEVKNKNLNFILNVKQLKQDRQWAPCRTLVKVTLPDTSSSIIFKDMVLLKGNLRKPLIAETPYDFNYARFLAYQNIHYTLYVKAKPVTFTDSSGFIFSPKYYAIKSRQKLEALLIQKIKHKKAYALVTGLLVGKRTDLEEKDKQLFTISGTIHVLAVSGMHVVLIYQSICFIAMLLRIRQNGIAFNLIILLLIWFYIFITGLQASASRAAIMITLVLLAKLVQRDNQNTNSLMATACLMLLYNPYYLADAGFILSFLAVIGIVISSSLSLKESKNKITTYLFN
;
A
#
# COMPACT_ATOMS: atom_id res chain seq x y z
N MET A 1 -13.49 -5.46 -37.78
CA MET A 1 -13.41 -4.68 -36.57
C MET A 1 -12.59 -5.47 -35.56
N ASN A 2 -11.41 -4.93 -35.15
CA ASN A 2 -10.29 -5.69 -34.60
C ASN A 2 -10.57 -6.34 -33.23
N TYR A 3 -10.85 -7.63 -33.23
CA TYR A 3 -10.89 -8.52 -32.05
C TYR A 3 -9.53 -8.68 -31.34
N PHE A 4 -8.48 -8.04 -31.85
CA PHE A 4 -7.09 -8.22 -31.46
C PHE A 4 -6.74 -7.56 -30.10
N PHE A 5 -7.43 -6.48 -29.68
CA PHE A 5 -7.08 -5.75 -28.46
C PHE A 5 -7.47 -6.52 -27.18
N TRP A 6 -8.61 -7.21 -27.19
CA TRP A 6 -9.10 -8.00 -26.05
C TRP A 6 -8.23 -9.23 -25.75
N THR A 7 -7.66 -9.85 -26.79
CA THR A 7 -6.80 -11.01 -26.62
C THR A 7 -5.40 -10.64 -26.18
N LYS A 8 -4.92 -9.47 -26.59
CA LYS A 8 -3.56 -9.01 -26.32
C LYS A 8 -3.39 -8.41 -24.91
N TYR A 9 -4.40 -7.68 -24.43
CA TYR A 9 -4.31 -6.95 -23.15
C TYR A 9 -5.52 -7.19 -22.22
N PRO A 10 -5.79 -8.42 -21.79
CA PRO A 10 -7.00 -8.73 -21.01
C PRO A 10 -7.05 -8.00 -19.68
N PHE A 11 -5.92 -7.89 -18.98
CA PHE A 11 -5.86 -7.23 -17.67
C PHE A 11 -6.01 -5.72 -17.73
N VAL A 12 -5.70 -5.09 -18.86
CA VAL A 12 -5.83 -3.63 -19.04
C VAL A 12 -7.29 -3.21 -18.91
N GLN A 13 -8.18 -3.89 -19.60
CA GLN A 13 -9.61 -3.54 -19.64
C GLN A 13 -10.30 -3.85 -18.32
N VAL A 14 -10.04 -5.06 -17.78
CA VAL A 14 -10.52 -5.50 -16.50
C VAL A 14 -10.02 -4.56 -15.38
N GLY A 15 -8.76 -4.15 -15.47
CA GLY A 15 -8.15 -3.23 -14.52
C GLY A 15 -8.77 -1.84 -14.56
N PHE A 16 -8.98 -1.28 -15.75
CA PHE A 16 -9.67 0.01 -15.87
C PHE A 16 -11.10 -0.06 -15.34
N ALA A 17 -11.83 -1.14 -15.60
CA ALA A 17 -13.17 -1.34 -15.05
C ALA A 17 -13.15 -1.39 -13.50
N PHE A 18 -12.23 -2.15 -12.92
CA PHE A 18 -12.07 -2.27 -11.47
C PHE A 18 -11.64 -0.96 -10.82
N ILE A 19 -10.66 -0.25 -11.41
CA ILE A 19 -10.22 1.07 -10.96
C ILE A 19 -11.37 2.07 -11.06
N GLY A 20 -12.11 2.07 -12.17
CA GLY A 20 -13.28 2.92 -12.38
C GLY A 20 -14.36 2.69 -11.32
N GLY A 21 -14.64 1.43 -10.97
CA GLY A 21 -15.58 1.10 -9.90
C GLY A 21 -15.14 1.63 -8.54
N ASN A 22 -13.85 1.46 -8.17
CA ASN A 22 -13.29 2.04 -6.95
C ASN A 22 -13.35 3.59 -6.97
N ALA A 23 -13.04 4.22 -8.11
CA ALA A 23 -13.07 5.68 -8.26
C ALA A 23 -14.50 6.23 -8.11
N LEU A 24 -15.49 5.58 -8.70
CA LEU A 24 -16.90 5.93 -8.54
C LEU A 24 -17.31 5.84 -7.07
N ALA A 25 -17.01 4.75 -6.39
CA ALA A 25 -17.33 4.60 -4.99
C ALA A 25 -16.64 5.68 -4.13
N TYR A 26 -15.36 5.97 -4.40
CA TYR A 26 -14.60 7.01 -3.72
C TYR A 26 -15.24 8.40 -3.91
N THR A 27 -15.60 8.80 -5.14
CA THR A 27 -16.22 10.11 -5.41
C THR A 27 -17.55 10.26 -4.70
N PHE A 28 -18.37 9.21 -4.65
CA PHE A 28 -19.64 9.23 -3.91
C PHE A 28 -19.45 9.39 -2.40
N THR A 29 -18.40 8.81 -1.82
CA THR A 29 -18.12 8.95 -0.37
C THR A 29 -17.54 10.30 0.02
N GLU A 30 -16.95 11.04 -0.92
CA GLU A 30 -16.34 12.35 -0.67
C GLU A 30 -17.30 13.54 -0.94
N LEU A 31 -18.48 13.30 -1.52
CA LEU A 31 -19.49 14.37 -1.72
C LEU A 31 -20.01 14.85 -0.35
N PRO A 32 -19.92 16.15 -0.02
CA PRO A 32 -20.25 16.69 1.30
C PRO A 32 -21.73 16.52 1.68
N ASP A 33 -22.63 16.49 0.71
CA ASP A 33 -24.08 16.38 0.91
C ASP A 33 -24.58 14.92 0.93
N PHE A 34 -23.70 13.96 0.65
CA PHE A 34 -24.04 12.54 0.62
C PHE A 34 -23.67 11.90 1.95
N THR A 35 -24.43 12.17 3.03
CA THR A 35 -24.40 11.29 4.20
C THR A 35 -25.06 9.97 3.80
N ILE A 36 -24.22 9.02 3.38
CA ILE A 36 -24.69 7.66 3.11
C ILE A 36 -25.21 7.12 4.44
N THR A 37 -26.55 7.16 4.62
CA THR A 37 -27.19 6.48 5.72
C THR A 37 -26.88 4.98 5.61
N SER A 38 -26.84 4.27 6.72
CA SER A 38 -26.60 2.81 6.74
C SER A 38 -27.53 2.04 5.77
N ALA A 39 -28.74 2.55 5.57
CA ALA A 39 -29.70 2.02 4.61
C ALA A 39 -29.24 2.18 3.15
N CYS A 40 -28.84 3.37 2.71
CA CYS A 40 -28.30 3.60 1.37
C CYS A 40 -27.08 2.74 1.07
N TYR A 41 -26.23 2.51 2.06
CA TYR A 41 -25.06 1.66 1.96
C TYR A 41 -25.41 0.18 1.72
N GLN A 42 -26.39 -0.34 2.48
CA GLN A 42 -26.89 -1.70 2.29
C GLN A 42 -27.59 -1.85 0.93
N TRP A 43 -28.33 -0.84 0.47
CA TRP A 43 -28.93 -0.83 -0.85
C TRP A 43 -27.91 -0.83 -1.98
N LEU A 44 -26.85 -0.02 -1.88
CA LEU A 44 -25.74 0.00 -2.85
C LEU A 44 -25.01 -1.32 -2.91
N LEU A 45 -24.70 -1.93 -1.75
CA LEU A 45 -24.10 -3.27 -1.69
C LEU A 45 -25.05 -4.32 -2.27
N GLY A 46 -26.33 -4.27 -1.93
CA GLY A 46 -27.34 -5.17 -2.48
C GLY A 46 -27.47 -5.04 -4.01
N ALA A 47 -27.57 -3.83 -4.52
CA ALA A 47 -27.63 -3.57 -5.96
C ALA A 47 -26.38 -4.05 -6.70
N ALA A 48 -25.20 -3.72 -6.18
CA ALA A 48 -23.93 -4.16 -6.78
C ALA A 48 -23.79 -5.68 -6.75
N SER A 49 -24.20 -6.36 -5.67
CA SER A 49 -24.18 -7.83 -5.60
C SER A 49 -25.19 -8.48 -6.54
N VAL A 50 -26.38 -7.91 -6.70
CA VAL A 50 -27.37 -8.39 -7.68
C VAL A 50 -26.83 -8.25 -9.11
N VAL A 51 -26.23 -7.09 -9.46
CA VAL A 51 -25.63 -6.87 -10.78
C VAL A 51 -24.47 -7.83 -11.03
N THR A 52 -23.64 -8.11 -10.03
CA THR A 52 -22.55 -9.11 -10.17
C THR A 52 -23.09 -10.52 -10.35
N CYS A 53 -24.14 -10.93 -9.62
CA CYS A 53 -24.80 -12.22 -9.80
C CYS A 53 -25.43 -12.36 -11.19
N LEU A 54 -26.14 -11.35 -11.66
CA LEU A 54 -26.74 -11.32 -12.99
C LEU A 54 -25.67 -11.39 -14.09
N ALA A 55 -24.59 -10.61 -13.97
CA ALA A 55 -23.48 -10.67 -14.92
C ALA A 55 -22.82 -12.05 -14.95
N LEU A 56 -22.64 -12.70 -13.80
CA LEU A 56 -22.13 -14.07 -13.70
C LEU A 56 -23.08 -15.08 -14.35
N LEU A 57 -24.38 -15.01 -14.09
CA LEU A 57 -25.37 -15.89 -14.71
C LEU A 57 -25.40 -15.74 -16.23
N ILE A 58 -25.33 -14.49 -16.75
CA ILE A 58 -25.26 -14.22 -18.18
C ILE A 58 -23.96 -14.79 -18.78
N LEU A 59 -22.82 -14.63 -18.09
CA LEU A 59 -21.53 -15.20 -18.50
C LEU A 59 -21.59 -16.73 -18.57
N LEU A 60 -22.19 -17.38 -17.59
CA LEU A 60 -22.38 -18.84 -17.56
C LEU A 60 -23.30 -19.30 -18.70
N TYR A 61 -24.40 -18.58 -18.95
CA TYR A 61 -25.30 -18.87 -20.06
C TYR A 61 -24.60 -18.76 -21.42
N HIS A 62 -23.84 -17.68 -21.68
CA HIS A 62 -23.07 -17.49 -22.91
C HIS A 62 -21.87 -18.44 -23.01
N TYR A 63 -21.29 -18.88 -21.88
CA TYR A 63 -20.27 -19.93 -21.88
C TYR A 63 -20.81 -21.23 -22.47
N LYS A 64 -22.04 -21.61 -22.12
CA LYS A 64 -22.71 -22.81 -22.63
C LYS A 64 -23.04 -22.71 -24.13
N LYS A 65 -23.32 -21.49 -24.63
CA LYS A 65 -23.70 -21.25 -26.04
C LYS A 65 -22.52 -20.90 -26.98
N ARG A 66 -21.28 -20.88 -26.53
CA ARG A 66 -20.08 -20.49 -27.31
C ARG A 66 -20.18 -19.13 -28.04
N VAL A 67 -20.96 -18.17 -27.55
CA VAL A 67 -21.13 -16.85 -28.15
C VAL A 67 -19.97 -15.93 -27.78
N ASN A 68 -19.47 -15.13 -28.74
CA ASN A 68 -18.26 -14.31 -28.63
C ASN A 68 -18.44 -12.98 -27.85
N THR A 69 -19.57 -12.80 -27.16
CA THR A 69 -19.91 -11.56 -26.41
C THR A 69 -19.37 -11.52 -24.96
N LYS A 70 -18.52 -12.49 -24.58
CA LYS A 70 -17.99 -12.64 -23.20
C LYS A 70 -17.33 -11.39 -22.64
N GLY A 71 -16.62 -10.63 -23.48
CA GLY A 71 -15.92 -9.42 -23.03
C GLY A 71 -16.83 -8.30 -22.56
N PHE A 72 -18.03 -8.19 -23.13
CA PHE A 72 -18.96 -7.11 -22.79
C PHE A 72 -19.51 -7.24 -21.36
N PHE A 73 -19.72 -8.45 -20.86
CA PHE A 73 -20.28 -8.69 -19.53
C PHE A 73 -19.21 -8.74 -18.42
N ILE A 74 -17.94 -8.91 -18.77
CA ILE A 74 -16.84 -8.92 -17.80
C ILE A 74 -16.59 -7.52 -17.23
N LEU A 75 -16.72 -6.46 -18.04
CA LEU A 75 -16.45 -5.09 -17.60
C LEU A 75 -17.38 -4.63 -16.45
N PRO A 76 -18.72 -4.69 -16.60
CA PRO A 76 -19.61 -4.29 -15.49
C PRO A 76 -19.39 -5.13 -14.23
N LEU A 77 -19.04 -6.43 -14.38
CA LEU A 77 -18.69 -7.28 -13.24
C LEU A 77 -17.52 -6.69 -12.45
N PHE A 78 -16.43 -6.28 -13.12
CA PHE A 78 -15.27 -5.72 -12.44
C PHE A 78 -15.50 -4.31 -11.91
N VAL A 79 -16.35 -3.50 -12.54
CA VAL A 79 -16.81 -2.22 -11.95
C VAL A 79 -17.54 -2.48 -10.63
N CYS A 80 -18.50 -3.40 -10.62
CA CYS A 80 -19.22 -3.76 -9.40
C CYS A 80 -18.32 -4.33 -8.31
N LEU A 81 -17.36 -5.18 -8.67
CA LEU A 81 -16.35 -5.70 -7.73
C LEU A 81 -15.52 -4.57 -7.12
N GLY A 82 -15.14 -3.56 -7.92
CA GLY A 82 -14.44 -2.38 -7.44
C GLY A 82 -15.28 -1.59 -6.42
N ILE A 83 -16.54 -1.35 -6.72
CA ILE A 83 -17.49 -0.67 -5.81
C ILE A 83 -17.67 -1.46 -4.52
N ILE A 84 -17.96 -2.75 -4.61
CA ILE A 84 -18.13 -3.64 -3.44
C ILE A 84 -16.87 -3.63 -2.58
N ARG A 85 -15.69 -3.73 -3.20
CA ARG A 85 -14.42 -3.74 -2.47
C ARG A 85 -14.18 -2.45 -1.71
N PHE A 86 -14.44 -1.29 -2.34
CA PHE A 86 -14.31 0.00 -1.69
C PHE A 86 -15.25 0.12 -0.49
N ILE A 87 -16.51 -0.20 -0.72
CA ILE A 87 -17.57 -0.13 0.29
C ILE A 87 -17.25 -1.05 1.49
N THR A 88 -16.88 -2.30 1.26
CA THR A 88 -16.56 -3.25 2.35
C THR A 88 -15.30 -2.90 3.13
N TYR A 89 -14.41 -2.10 2.53
CA TYR A 89 -13.17 -1.67 3.18
C TYR A 89 -13.35 -0.41 4.02
N ASP A 90 -14.37 0.40 3.75
CA ASP A 90 -14.59 1.67 4.45
C ASP A 90 -15.09 1.45 5.88
N GLU A 91 -14.18 1.45 6.85
CA GLU A 91 -14.49 1.27 8.27
C GLU A 91 -15.36 2.40 8.87
N ARG A 92 -15.50 3.54 8.20
CA ARG A 92 -16.38 4.62 8.66
C ARG A 92 -17.81 4.12 8.85
N ASN A 93 -18.20 3.11 8.07
CA ASN A 93 -19.52 2.51 8.14
C ASN A 93 -19.63 1.37 9.18
N GLN A 94 -18.50 0.85 9.65
CA GLN A 94 -18.48 -0.20 10.69
C GLN A 94 -18.56 0.37 12.12
N ILE A 95 -18.23 1.66 12.30
CA ILE A 95 -18.14 2.32 13.62
C ILE A 95 -19.46 2.95 14.04
N GLN A 96 -20.57 2.74 13.33
CA GLN A 96 -21.87 3.36 13.65
C GLN A 96 -22.42 3.05 15.05
N SER A 97 -21.85 2.08 15.78
CA SER A 97 -22.29 1.73 17.14
C SER A 97 -21.74 2.65 18.23
N VAL A 98 -20.71 3.45 17.97
CA VAL A 98 -20.10 4.33 18.97
C VAL A 98 -19.96 5.73 18.34
N GLN A 99 -20.95 6.60 18.52
CA GLN A 99 -20.81 8.03 18.26
C GLN A 99 -19.83 8.61 19.28
N LEU A 100 -18.53 8.54 18.98
CA LEU A 100 -17.50 9.15 19.79
C LEU A 100 -17.60 10.67 19.63
N GLN A 101 -17.97 11.35 20.71
CA GLN A 101 -17.94 12.82 20.76
C GLN A 101 -16.50 13.30 20.57
N ASP A 102 -16.35 14.42 19.93
CA ASP A 102 -15.03 15.02 19.74
C ASP A 102 -14.48 15.46 21.12
N ASN A 103 -13.16 15.24 21.34
CA ASN A 103 -12.47 15.57 22.59
C ASN A 103 -12.94 14.78 23.83
N TYR A 104 -13.29 13.51 23.65
CA TYR A 104 -13.75 12.64 24.73
C TYR A 104 -12.58 12.05 25.54
N LYS A 105 -12.62 12.26 26.87
CA LYS A 105 -11.65 11.64 27.78
C LYS A 105 -12.01 10.17 27.99
N THR A 106 -11.14 9.27 27.53
CA THR A 106 -11.42 7.84 27.60
C THR A 106 -10.17 7.02 27.91
N ALA A 107 -10.39 5.74 28.20
CA ALA A 107 -9.33 4.74 28.25
C ALA A 107 -9.54 3.75 27.09
N LEU A 108 -8.45 3.46 26.38
CA LEU A 108 -8.41 2.51 25.27
C LEU A 108 -7.55 1.32 25.67
N TYR A 109 -8.04 0.12 25.40
CA TYR A 109 -7.28 -1.12 25.48
C TYR A 109 -7.12 -1.70 24.08
N GLY A 110 -5.89 -1.98 23.67
CA GLY A 110 -5.64 -2.45 22.33
C GLY A 110 -4.20 -2.91 22.09
N GLU A 111 -3.96 -3.35 20.86
CA GLU A 111 -2.71 -3.92 20.39
C GLU A 111 -1.94 -2.91 19.53
N VAL A 112 -0.65 -2.75 19.75
CA VAL A 112 0.24 -1.91 18.95
C VAL A 112 0.54 -2.60 17.62
N ILE A 113 0.06 -2.03 16.50
CA ILE A 113 0.19 -2.62 15.15
C ILE A 113 1.19 -1.93 14.25
N SER A 114 1.76 -0.81 14.69
CA SER A 114 2.89 -0.17 14.00
C SER A 114 4.12 -0.16 14.89
N GLU A 115 5.30 -0.01 14.27
CA GLU A 115 6.50 0.24 15.05
C GLU A 115 6.41 1.63 15.69
N PRO A 116 6.69 1.75 17.01
CA PRO A 116 6.72 3.05 17.67
C PRO A 116 7.88 3.90 17.16
N GLU A 117 7.58 5.11 16.71
CA GLU A 117 8.55 6.06 16.17
C GLU A 117 8.63 7.31 17.04
N VAL A 118 9.85 7.73 17.38
CA VAL A 118 10.08 9.01 18.08
C VAL A 118 10.14 10.13 17.05
N LYS A 119 9.18 11.05 17.12
CA LYS A 119 9.14 12.26 16.28
C LYS A 119 8.85 13.47 17.14
N ASN A 120 9.69 14.51 17.06
CA ASN A 120 9.54 15.74 17.85
C ASN A 120 9.39 15.47 19.38
N LYS A 121 10.23 14.61 19.92
CA LYS A 121 10.20 14.17 21.34
C LYS A 121 8.91 13.46 21.76
N ASN A 122 8.06 13.07 20.83
CA ASN A 122 6.86 12.29 21.09
C ASN A 122 6.98 10.91 20.47
N LEU A 123 6.51 9.90 21.18
CA LEU A 123 6.39 8.54 20.67
C LEU A 123 5.05 8.41 19.93
N ASN A 124 5.11 8.04 18.66
CA ASN A 124 3.92 7.88 17.80
C ASN A 124 3.79 6.43 17.34
N PHE A 125 2.59 5.88 17.45
CA PHE A 125 2.28 4.55 16.94
C PHE A 125 0.78 4.40 16.62
N ILE A 126 0.41 3.33 15.94
CA ILE A 126 -0.97 3.00 15.62
C ILE A 126 -1.43 1.88 16.56
N LEU A 127 -2.56 2.10 17.21
CA LEU A 127 -3.21 1.17 18.10
C LEU A 127 -4.45 0.58 17.43
N ASN A 128 -4.54 -0.75 17.40
CA ASN A 128 -5.77 -1.47 17.08
C ASN A 128 -6.57 -1.64 18.36
N VAL A 129 -7.57 -0.80 18.55
CA VAL A 129 -8.40 -0.78 19.75
C VAL A 129 -9.29 -2.03 19.76
N LYS A 130 -9.28 -2.76 20.87
CA LYS A 130 -10.16 -3.91 21.12
C LYS A 130 -11.32 -3.54 22.04
N GLN A 131 -11.06 -2.65 23.00
CA GLN A 131 -12.06 -2.17 23.95
C GLN A 131 -11.88 -0.69 24.24
N LEU A 132 -13.00 0.01 24.38
CA LEU A 132 -13.09 1.42 24.72
C LEU A 132 -13.86 1.54 26.05
N LYS A 133 -13.41 2.41 26.96
CA LYS A 133 -14.14 2.70 28.19
C LYS A 133 -15.11 3.86 27.94
N GLN A 134 -16.42 3.57 27.98
CA GLN A 134 -17.49 4.55 27.88
C GLN A 134 -18.33 4.51 29.16
N ASP A 135 -18.57 5.66 29.80
CA ASP A 135 -19.43 5.80 30.98
C ASP A 135 -19.19 4.77 32.09
N ARG A 136 -17.90 4.49 32.39
CA ARG A 136 -17.39 3.49 33.37
C ARG A 136 -17.51 2.02 32.93
N GLN A 137 -18.07 1.71 31.77
CA GLN A 137 -18.14 0.35 31.24
C GLN A 137 -17.18 0.16 30.06
N TRP A 138 -16.67 -1.06 29.88
CA TRP A 138 -15.86 -1.41 28.73
C TRP A 138 -16.75 -1.93 27.59
N ALA A 139 -16.73 -1.23 26.46
CA ALA A 139 -17.42 -1.66 25.24
C ALA A 139 -16.42 -2.22 24.22
N PRO A 140 -16.74 -3.33 23.54
CA PRO A 140 -15.92 -3.82 22.45
C PRO A 140 -15.92 -2.80 21.30
N CYS A 141 -14.74 -2.46 20.80
CA CYS A 141 -14.57 -1.51 19.72
C CYS A 141 -13.44 -1.98 18.82
N ARG A 142 -13.65 -1.98 17.50
CA ARG A 142 -12.60 -2.26 16.51
C ARG A 142 -12.34 -1.01 15.71
N THR A 143 -11.30 -0.28 16.05
CA THR A 143 -10.89 0.92 15.29
C THR A 143 -9.39 1.12 15.39
N LEU A 144 -8.82 1.75 14.36
CA LEU A 144 -7.42 2.16 14.36
C LEU A 144 -7.33 3.58 14.90
N VAL A 145 -6.46 3.77 15.89
CA VAL A 145 -6.24 5.06 16.53
C VAL A 145 -4.76 5.41 16.45
N LYS A 146 -4.43 6.60 15.97
CA LYS A 146 -3.07 7.13 16.05
C LYS A 146 -2.81 7.69 17.43
N VAL A 147 -1.84 7.10 18.12
CA VAL A 147 -1.46 7.49 19.48
C VAL A 147 -0.23 8.38 19.44
N THR A 148 -0.27 9.48 20.19
CA THR A 148 0.88 10.35 20.44
C THR A 148 1.11 10.42 21.95
N LEU A 149 2.28 9.95 22.37
CA LEU A 149 2.72 9.91 23.76
C LEU A 149 3.90 10.86 23.95
N PRO A 150 3.83 11.87 24.84
CA PRO A 150 4.91 12.84 25.05
C PRO A 150 6.11 12.25 25.81
N ASP A 151 6.02 11.03 26.30
CA ASP A 151 7.08 10.34 27.02
C ASP A 151 7.81 9.34 26.12
N THR A 152 9.08 9.59 25.86
CA THR A 152 9.95 8.70 25.07
C THR A 152 10.62 7.62 25.91
N SER A 153 10.45 7.64 27.23
CA SER A 153 11.02 6.65 28.16
C SER A 153 10.23 5.34 28.23
N SER A 154 9.03 5.33 27.64
CA SER A 154 8.17 4.14 27.64
C SER A 154 8.70 3.11 26.64
N SER A 155 9.00 1.91 27.11
CA SER A 155 9.48 0.77 26.28
C SER A 155 8.31 0.03 25.62
N ILE A 156 7.49 0.76 24.83
CA ILE A 156 6.41 0.13 24.06
C ILE A 156 7.00 -0.45 22.78
N ILE A 157 6.70 -1.71 22.50
CA ILE A 157 7.13 -2.40 21.29
C ILE A 157 5.94 -2.84 20.44
N PHE A 158 6.24 -3.22 19.21
CA PHE A 158 5.25 -3.77 18.29
C PHE A 158 4.62 -5.04 18.87
N LYS A 159 3.29 -5.15 18.80
CA LYS A 159 2.48 -6.25 19.37
C LYS A 159 2.17 -6.15 20.87
N ASP A 160 2.68 -5.17 21.58
CA ASP A 160 2.28 -4.98 22.97
C ASP A 160 0.78 -4.68 23.09
N MET A 161 0.18 -5.27 24.13
CA MET A 161 -1.15 -4.88 24.59
C MET A 161 -1.00 -3.71 25.57
N VAL A 162 -1.66 -2.61 25.27
CA VAL A 162 -1.52 -1.38 26.07
C VAL A 162 -2.87 -0.83 26.50
N LEU A 163 -2.90 -0.34 27.74
CA LEU A 163 -3.99 0.44 28.28
C LEU A 163 -3.56 1.90 28.32
N LEU A 164 -4.25 2.74 27.57
CA LEU A 164 -3.94 4.15 27.41
C LEU A 164 -5.11 5.00 27.88
N LYS A 165 -4.80 6.05 28.66
CA LYS A 165 -5.77 7.07 29.06
C LYS A 165 -5.41 8.39 28.41
N GLY A 166 -6.36 8.99 27.70
CA GLY A 166 -6.10 10.23 26.98
C GLY A 166 -7.35 10.88 26.43
N ASN A 167 -7.13 11.93 25.65
CA ASN A 167 -8.18 12.62 24.92
C ASN A 167 -8.25 12.07 23.49
N LEU A 168 -9.37 11.45 23.18
CA LEU A 168 -9.67 10.98 21.83
C LEU A 168 -10.24 12.17 21.05
N ARG A 169 -9.66 12.43 19.86
CA ARG A 169 -10.04 13.55 18.99
C ARG A 169 -10.14 13.08 17.55
N LYS A 170 -11.00 13.73 16.81
CA LYS A 170 -10.94 13.64 15.34
C LYS A 170 -9.70 14.38 14.83
N PRO A 171 -9.00 13.90 13.81
CA PRO A 171 -7.91 14.64 13.20
C PRO A 171 -8.39 15.98 12.66
N LEU A 172 -7.52 17.00 12.73
CA LEU A 172 -7.84 18.33 12.20
C LEU A 172 -8.06 18.25 10.68
N ILE A 173 -9.15 18.84 10.24
CA ILE A 173 -9.45 19.04 8.83
C ILE A 173 -8.70 20.31 8.37
N ALA A 174 -8.21 20.32 7.14
CA ALA A 174 -7.56 21.50 6.58
C ALA A 174 -8.56 22.68 6.53
N GLU A 175 -8.12 23.85 6.97
CA GLU A 175 -8.95 25.06 7.00
C GLU A 175 -9.07 25.67 5.59
N THR A 176 -8.03 25.49 4.76
CA THR A 176 -8.03 25.96 3.38
C THR A 176 -7.90 24.80 2.39
N PRO A 177 -8.41 24.94 1.14
CA PRO A 177 -8.30 23.91 0.11
C PRO A 177 -6.85 23.58 -0.29
N TYR A 178 -5.92 24.48 -0.02
CA TYR A 178 -4.50 24.35 -0.38
C TYR A 178 -3.65 23.73 0.73
N ASP A 179 -4.19 23.64 1.96
CA ASP A 179 -3.47 23.03 3.08
C ASP A 179 -3.51 21.51 3.01
N PHE A 180 -2.45 20.89 3.53
CA PHE A 180 -2.39 19.44 3.63
C PHE A 180 -3.48 18.92 4.57
N ASN A 181 -4.46 18.22 4.04
CA ASN A 181 -5.56 17.64 4.82
C ASN A 181 -5.09 16.39 5.56
N TYR A 182 -4.64 16.57 6.80
CA TYR A 182 -4.14 15.50 7.64
C TYR A 182 -5.20 14.48 8.02
N ALA A 183 -6.44 14.92 8.22
CA ALA A 183 -7.57 14.02 8.50
C ALA A 183 -7.81 13.05 7.33
N ARG A 184 -7.78 13.57 6.10
CA ARG A 184 -7.93 12.77 4.87
C ARG A 184 -6.78 11.79 4.68
N PHE A 185 -5.55 12.22 4.94
CA PHE A 185 -4.37 11.36 4.89
C PHE A 185 -4.45 10.18 5.87
N LEU A 186 -4.93 10.41 7.09
CA LEU A 186 -5.15 9.35 8.07
C LEU A 186 -6.34 8.45 7.69
N ALA A 187 -7.43 9.02 7.15
CA ALA A 187 -8.58 8.25 6.69
C ALA A 187 -8.21 7.23 5.60
N TYR A 188 -7.26 7.56 4.70
CA TYR A 188 -6.73 6.60 3.71
C TYR A 188 -6.02 5.40 4.34
N GLN A 189 -5.61 5.52 5.60
CA GLN A 189 -5.03 4.45 6.40
C GLN A 189 -6.05 3.80 7.36
N ASN A 190 -7.34 4.09 7.19
CA ASN A 190 -8.44 3.72 8.09
C ASN A 190 -8.27 4.26 9.52
N ILE A 191 -7.57 5.37 9.70
CA ILE A 191 -7.36 6.01 10.99
C ILE A 191 -8.26 7.24 11.07
N HIS A 192 -9.35 7.15 11.83
CA HIS A 192 -10.32 8.23 11.96
C HIS A 192 -10.22 8.99 13.29
N TYR A 193 -9.38 8.52 14.21
CA TYR A 193 -9.19 9.12 15.51
C TYR A 193 -7.72 9.23 15.88
N THR A 194 -7.40 10.26 16.67
CA THR A 194 -6.09 10.46 17.29
C THR A 194 -6.25 10.50 18.80
N LEU A 195 -5.35 9.85 19.52
CA LEU A 195 -5.30 9.87 20.99
C LEU A 195 -4.07 10.60 21.46
N TYR A 196 -4.26 11.64 22.25
CA TYR A 196 -3.18 12.32 22.94
C TYR A 196 -3.13 11.82 24.38
N VAL A 197 -2.09 11.08 24.72
CA VAL A 197 -1.93 10.45 26.05
C VAL A 197 -1.19 11.41 26.96
N LYS A 198 -1.76 11.67 28.16
CA LYS A 198 -1.11 12.51 29.20
C LYS A 198 -0.53 11.70 30.34
N ALA A 199 -0.99 10.46 30.53
CA ALA A 199 -0.58 9.58 31.63
C ALA A 199 0.37 8.50 31.12
N LYS A 200 1.20 7.95 32.01
CA LYS A 200 2.05 6.80 31.68
C LYS A 200 1.18 5.62 31.21
N PRO A 201 1.53 4.98 30.11
CA PRO A 201 0.83 3.79 29.61
C PRO A 201 1.01 2.63 30.60
N VAL A 202 -0.02 1.80 30.71
CA VAL A 202 0.11 0.48 31.34
C VAL A 202 0.30 -0.52 30.22
N THR A 203 1.50 -1.08 30.14
CA THR A 203 1.83 -2.11 29.13
C THR A 203 1.57 -3.49 29.73
N PHE A 204 0.86 -4.33 28.99
CA PHE A 204 0.72 -5.74 29.26
C PHE A 204 1.53 -6.47 28.20
N THR A 205 2.77 -6.81 28.54
CA THR A 205 3.60 -7.61 27.63
C THR A 205 3.13 -9.04 27.74
N ASP A 206 2.32 -9.48 26.79
CA ASP A 206 1.93 -10.88 26.68
C ASP A 206 3.06 -11.64 26.00
N SER A 207 4.07 -11.99 26.78
CA SER A 207 5.30 -12.65 26.32
C SER A 207 5.14 -14.16 26.07
N SER A 208 3.94 -14.70 26.22
CA SER A 208 3.71 -16.15 26.26
C SER A 208 3.22 -16.78 24.96
N GLY A 209 3.04 -16.04 23.86
CA GLY A 209 2.57 -16.56 22.59
C GLY A 209 3.63 -16.56 21.49
N PHE A 210 3.76 -17.68 20.75
CA PHE A 210 4.51 -17.71 19.50
C PHE A 210 3.86 -16.75 18.50
N ILE A 211 4.48 -15.58 18.32
CA ILE A 211 3.93 -14.53 17.44
C ILE A 211 4.27 -14.90 16.01
N PHE A 212 3.38 -15.63 15.34
CA PHE A 212 3.48 -15.84 13.90
C PHE A 212 3.02 -14.58 13.16
N SER A 213 3.89 -13.56 13.14
CA SER A 213 3.64 -12.34 12.37
C SER A 213 4.86 -12.02 11.51
N PRO A 214 4.74 -12.13 10.18
CA PRO A 214 5.84 -11.76 9.27
C PRO A 214 6.35 -10.34 9.55
N LYS A 215 5.44 -9.40 9.84
CA LYS A 215 5.79 -8.02 10.17
C LYS A 215 6.66 -7.90 11.43
N TYR A 216 6.40 -8.70 12.45
CA TYR A 216 7.22 -8.74 13.66
C TYR A 216 8.67 -9.16 13.36
N TYR A 217 8.83 -10.24 12.57
CA TYR A 217 10.16 -10.71 12.18
C TYR A 217 10.88 -9.72 11.25
N ALA A 218 10.14 -9.02 10.38
CA ALA A 218 10.69 -7.97 9.54
C ALA A 218 11.26 -6.82 10.39
N ILE A 219 10.49 -6.32 11.35
CA ILE A 219 10.91 -5.26 12.28
C ILE A 219 12.14 -5.72 13.08
N LYS A 220 12.12 -6.94 13.63
CA LYS A 220 13.23 -7.48 14.41
C LYS A 220 14.51 -7.67 13.58
N SER A 221 14.38 -8.13 12.33
CA SER A 221 15.50 -8.26 11.40
C SER A 221 16.09 -6.90 11.04
N ARG A 222 15.24 -5.89 10.82
CA ARG A 222 15.65 -4.51 10.58
C ARG A 222 16.41 -3.94 11.77
N GLN A 223 15.88 -4.09 13.00
CA GLN A 223 16.54 -3.62 14.21
C GLN A 223 17.92 -4.29 14.44
N LYS A 224 18.04 -5.60 14.13
CA LYS A 224 19.35 -6.28 14.15
C LYS A 224 20.33 -5.70 13.13
N LEU A 225 19.87 -5.42 11.91
CA LEU A 225 20.69 -4.78 10.88
C LEU A 225 21.14 -3.38 11.30
N GLU A 226 20.23 -2.57 11.85
CA GLU A 226 20.54 -1.23 12.39
C GLU A 226 21.59 -1.32 13.51
N ALA A 227 21.47 -2.29 14.43
CA ALA A 227 22.43 -2.50 15.51
C ALA A 227 23.84 -2.89 14.97
N LEU A 228 23.90 -3.70 13.92
CA LEU A 228 25.18 -4.04 13.24
C LEU A 228 25.79 -2.81 12.54
N LEU A 229 24.96 -2.00 11.88
CA LEU A 229 25.40 -0.79 11.17
C LEU A 229 25.95 0.26 12.14
N ILE A 230 25.30 0.46 13.31
CA ILE A 230 25.76 1.43 14.31
C ILE A 230 27.11 1.03 14.91
N GLN A 231 27.38 -0.26 15.06
CA GLN A 231 28.67 -0.76 15.54
C GLN A 231 29.80 -0.53 14.53
N LYS A 232 29.50 -0.61 13.23
CA LYS A 232 30.50 -0.49 12.15
C LYS A 232 30.70 0.93 11.68
N ILE A 233 29.66 1.77 11.67
CA ILE A 233 29.68 3.14 11.17
C ILE A 233 29.73 4.11 12.36
N LYS A 234 30.94 4.54 12.72
CA LYS A 234 31.15 5.45 13.88
C LYS A 234 30.63 6.87 13.64
N HIS A 235 30.57 7.30 12.38
CA HIS A 235 30.17 8.65 12.03
C HIS A 235 28.64 8.77 11.95
N LYS A 236 28.04 9.54 12.87
CA LYS A 236 26.57 9.66 13.03
C LYS A 236 25.83 10.03 11.74
N LYS A 237 26.34 11.00 10.97
CA LYS A 237 25.72 11.42 9.70
C LYS A 237 25.80 10.31 8.65
N ALA A 238 26.95 9.64 8.53
CA ALA A 238 27.10 8.51 7.60
C ALA A 238 26.14 7.36 7.97
N TYR A 239 26.02 7.03 9.25
CA TYR A 239 25.04 6.04 9.74
C TYR A 239 23.61 6.42 9.36
N ALA A 240 23.19 7.67 9.63
CA ALA A 240 21.85 8.15 9.30
C ALA A 240 21.55 8.11 7.80
N LEU A 241 22.54 8.44 6.94
CA LEU A 241 22.40 8.33 5.48
C LEU A 241 22.31 6.88 5.03
N VAL A 242 23.18 6.00 5.51
CA VAL A 242 23.18 4.57 5.13
C VAL A 242 21.89 3.89 5.56
N THR A 243 21.41 4.15 6.77
CA THR A 243 20.13 3.58 7.24
C THR A 243 18.95 4.16 6.48
N GLY A 244 18.97 5.45 6.12
CA GLY A 244 17.99 6.07 5.24
C GLY A 244 17.91 5.39 3.87
N LEU A 245 19.05 5.18 3.24
CA LEU A 245 19.15 4.60 1.89
C LEU A 245 18.84 3.10 1.85
N LEU A 246 19.41 2.30 2.79
CA LEU A 246 19.27 0.85 2.77
C LEU A 246 17.96 0.35 3.39
N VAL A 247 17.52 1.00 4.47
CA VAL A 247 16.41 0.51 5.30
C VAL A 247 15.20 1.47 5.23
N GLY A 248 15.39 2.68 4.73
CA GLY A 248 14.34 3.68 4.61
C GLY A 248 14.01 4.42 5.92
N LYS A 249 14.87 4.33 6.94
CA LYS A 249 14.69 4.99 8.23
C LYS A 249 15.21 6.44 8.16
N ARG A 250 14.29 7.39 8.18
CA ARG A 250 14.60 8.83 8.07
C ARG A 250 14.65 9.56 9.42
N THR A 251 14.31 8.87 10.50
CA THR A 251 14.20 9.46 11.84
C THR A 251 15.54 9.95 12.38
N ASP A 252 16.64 9.32 11.97
CA ASP A 252 17.99 9.58 12.45
C ASP A 252 18.68 10.75 11.68
N LEU A 253 18.06 11.23 10.60
CA LEU A 253 18.54 12.37 9.83
C LEU A 253 18.17 13.68 10.51
N GLU A 254 19.14 14.59 10.60
CA GLU A 254 18.92 15.95 11.11
C GLU A 254 18.01 16.74 10.14
N GLU A 255 17.20 17.65 10.68
CA GLU A 255 16.30 18.47 9.85
C GLU A 255 17.03 19.31 8.80
N LYS A 256 18.25 19.77 9.11
CA LYS A 256 19.11 20.49 8.16
C LYS A 256 19.48 19.60 6.96
N ASP A 257 19.83 18.33 7.21
CA ASP A 257 20.18 17.40 6.14
C ASP A 257 18.94 17.08 5.29
N LYS A 258 17.77 16.89 5.91
CA LYS A 258 16.51 16.70 5.18
C LYS A 258 16.16 17.89 4.29
N GLN A 259 16.36 19.13 4.79
CA GLN A 259 16.16 20.36 4.02
C GLN A 259 17.09 20.42 2.81
N LEU A 260 18.38 20.06 2.96
CA LEU A 260 19.33 20.01 1.83
C LEU A 260 18.88 19.03 0.76
N PHE A 261 18.43 17.82 1.15
CA PHE A 261 17.87 16.83 0.21
C PHE A 261 16.56 17.31 -0.44
N THR A 262 15.76 18.12 0.26
CA THR A 262 14.53 18.71 -0.27
C THR A 262 14.84 19.79 -1.31
N ILE A 263 15.75 20.71 -0.99
CA ILE A 263 16.16 21.81 -1.88
C ILE A 263 16.82 21.25 -3.15
N SER A 264 17.66 20.21 -3.02
CA SER A 264 18.29 19.55 -4.17
C SER A 264 17.34 18.66 -4.97
N GLY A 265 16.07 18.51 -4.56
CA GLY A 265 15.09 17.61 -5.21
C GLY A 265 15.38 16.12 -5.02
N THR A 266 16.38 15.75 -4.21
CA THR A 266 16.83 14.36 -4.05
C THR A 266 16.25 13.65 -2.82
N ILE A 267 15.28 14.26 -2.13
CA ILE A 267 14.63 13.67 -0.93
C ILE A 267 13.99 12.31 -1.21
N HIS A 268 13.58 12.04 -2.44
CA HIS A 268 13.03 10.76 -2.86
C HIS A 268 14.04 9.62 -2.82
N VAL A 269 15.34 9.91 -2.91
CA VAL A 269 16.42 8.91 -2.82
C VAL A 269 16.57 8.37 -1.40
N LEU A 270 16.25 9.19 -0.38
CA LEU A 270 16.27 8.79 1.03
C LEU A 270 15.09 7.85 1.41
N ALA A 271 14.16 7.64 0.50
CA ALA A 271 13.13 6.61 0.66
C ALA A 271 13.52 5.38 -0.15
N VAL A 272 13.27 4.20 0.40
CA VAL A 272 13.37 3.00 -0.43
C VAL A 272 12.34 3.09 -1.55
N SER A 273 12.84 3.27 -2.76
CA SER A 273 12.02 3.46 -3.97
C SER A 273 11.94 2.18 -4.79
N GLY A 274 10.99 2.13 -5.72
CA GLY A 274 10.91 1.04 -6.70
C GLY A 274 12.20 0.88 -7.51
N MET A 275 12.94 1.97 -7.75
CA MET A 275 14.22 1.92 -8.46
C MET A 275 15.28 1.09 -7.70
N HIS A 276 15.33 1.18 -6.37
CA HIS A 276 16.24 0.36 -5.56
C HIS A 276 15.96 -1.14 -5.74
N VAL A 277 14.68 -1.51 -5.80
CA VAL A 277 14.27 -2.92 -6.02
C VAL A 277 14.69 -3.40 -7.41
N VAL A 278 14.51 -2.56 -8.43
CA VAL A 278 14.92 -2.86 -9.81
C VAL A 278 16.44 -2.98 -9.91
N LEU A 279 17.20 -2.08 -9.26
CA LEU A 279 18.66 -2.15 -9.23
C LEU A 279 19.17 -3.44 -8.56
N ILE A 280 18.55 -3.86 -7.45
CA ILE A 280 18.87 -5.12 -6.80
C ILE A 280 18.59 -6.29 -7.74
N TYR A 281 17.42 -6.31 -8.38
CA TYR A 281 17.08 -7.33 -9.37
C TYR A 281 18.11 -7.40 -10.50
N GLN A 282 18.45 -6.25 -11.10
CA GLN A 282 19.44 -6.17 -12.17
C GLN A 282 20.83 -6.61 -11.72
N SER A 283 21.24 -6.21 -10.51
CA SER A 283 22.53 -6.61 -9.92
C SER A 283 22.64 -8.13 -9.73
N ILE A 284 21.57 -8.76 -9.23
CA ILE A 284 21.51 -10.22 -9.09
C ILE A 284 21.61 -10.90 -10.47
N CYS A 285 20.87 -10.40 -11.45
CA CYS A 285 20.95 -10.93 -12.84
C CYS A 285 22.34 -10.74 -13.45
N PHE A 286 22.97 -9.60 -13.20
CA PHE A 286 24.33 -9.30 -13.70
C PHE A 286 25.38 -10.24 -13.07
N ILE A 287 25.32 -10.42 -11.74
CA ILE A 287 26.23 -11.37 -11.04
C ILE A 287 25.99 -12.80 -11.55
N ALA A 288 24.74 -13.22 -11.73
CA ALA A 288 24.43 -14.53 -12.29
C ALA A 288 24.99 -14.71 -13.71
N MET A 289 24.95 -13.67 -14.53
CA MET A 289 25.55 -13.66 -15.86
C MET A 289 27.06 -13.83 -15.80
N LEU A 290 27.75 -13.10 -14.91
CA LEU A 290 29.21 -13.25 -14.69
C LEU A 290 29.59 -14.65 -14.23
N LEU A 291 28.77 -15.25 -13.36
CA LEU A 291 28.97 -16.61 -12.86
C LEU A 291 28.47 -17.69 -13.83
N ARG A 292 28.02 -17.32 -15.04
CA ARG A 292 27.44 -18.20 -16.06
C ARG A 292 26.27 -19.06 -15.55
N ILE A 293 25.51 -18.56 -14.57
CA ILE A 293 24.34 -19.26 -14.04
C ILE A 293 23.19 -19.11 -15.04
N ARG A 294 22.50 -20.22 -15.30
CA ARG A 294 21.33 -20.21 -16.23
C ARG A 294 20.16 -19.42 -15.64
N GLN A 295 19.89 -18.24 -16.20
CA GLN A 295 18.89 -17.29 -15.70
C GLN A 295 17.42 -17.69 -15.99
N ASN A 296 17.19 -18.63 -16.90
CA ASN A 296 15.84 -19.08 -17.29
C ASN A 296 15.34 -20.26 -16.45
N GLY A 297 16.10 -20.71 -15.44
CA GLY A 297 15.69 -21.81 -14.56
C GLY A 297 14.63 -21.41 -13.55
N ILE A 298 13.71 -22.33 -13.23
CA ILE A 298 12.69 -22.13 -12.18
C ILE A 298 13.35 -21.79 -10.84
N ALA A 299 14.39 -22.53 -10.46
CA ALA A 299 15.13 -22.33 -9.22
C ALA A 299 15.73 -20.91 -9.12
N PHE A 300 16.32 -20.40 -10.21
CA PHE A 300 16.87 -19.04 -10.23
C PHE A 300 15.80 -17.98 -10.03
N ASN A 301 14.66 -18.08 -10.71
CA ASN A 301 13.55 -17.14 -10.57
C ASN A 301 12.96 -17.18 -9.14
N LEU A 302 12.86 -18.37 -8.52
CA LEU A 302 12.40 -18.50 -7.13
C LEU A 302 13.38 -17.87 -6.14
N ILE A 303 14.70 -18.06 -6.33
CA ILE A 303 15.73 -17.44 -5.49
C ILE A 303 15.64 -15.90 -5.59
N ILE A 304 15.55 -15.35 -6.80
CA ILE A 304 15.38 -13.90 -6.98
C ILE A 304 14.12 -13.39 -6.24
N LEU A 305 13.03 -14.10 -6.41
CA LEU A 305 11.75 -13.72 -5.77
C LEU A 305 11.89 -13.71 -4.25
N LEU A 306 12.54 -14.73 -3.68
CA LEU A 306 12.81 -14.81 -2.25
C LEU A 306 13.71 -13.67 -1.77
N LEU A 307 14.79 -13.35 -2.50
CA LEU A 307 15.71 -12.27 -2.14
C LEU A 307 15.06 -10.91 -2.22
N ILE A 308 14.23 -10.64 -3.25
CA ILE A 308 13.49 -9.38 -3.38
C ILE A 308 12.50 -9.21 -2.23
N TRP A 309 11.69 -10.22 -1.94
CA TRP A 309 10.73 -10.14 -0.85
C TRP A 309 11.41 -10.06 0.52
N PHE A 310 12.55 -10.74 0.71
CA PHE A 310 13.35 -10.60 1.92
C PHE A 310 13.83 -9.14 2.11
N TYR A 311 14.33 -8.51 1.03
CA TYR A 311 14.71 -7.09 1.08
C TYR A 311 13.51 -6.19 1.43
N ILE A 312 12.35 -6.40 0.79
CA ILE A 312 11.12 -5.64 1.08
C ILE A 312 10.67 -5.79 2.53
N PHE A 313 10.80 -6.99 3.10
CA PHE A 313 10.49 -7.23 4.51
C PHE A 313 11.43 -6.43 5.42
N ILE A 314 12.73 -6.45 5.18
CA ILE A 314 13.71 -5.70 5.97
C ILE A 314 13.44 -4.20 5.89
N THR A 315 13.04 -3.67 4.73
CA THR A 315 12.74 -2.25 4.56
C THR A 315 11.38 -1.82 5.12
N GLY A 316 10.64 -2.73 5.75
CA GLY A 316 9.37 -2.43 6.43
C GLY A 316 8.17 -2.33 5.49
N LEU A 317 8.18 -3.04 4.34
CA LEU A 317 7.08 -3.12 3.38
C LEU A 317 6.64 -1.74 2.85
N GLN A 318 7.59 -0.85 2.57
CA GLN A 318 7.27 0.48 2.05
C GLN A 318 6.45 0.38 0.75
N ALA A 319 5.41 1.20 0.63
CA ALA A 319 4.44 1.11 -0.46
C ALA A 319 5.09 1.19 -1.86
N SER A 320 6.08 2.08 -2.05
CA SER A 320 6.79 2.22 -3.33
C SER A 320 7.59 0.97 -3.71
N ALA A 321 8.33 0.41 -2.75
CA ALA A 321 9.15 -0.79 -2.95
C ALA A 321 8.26 -2.04 -3.13
N SER A 322 7.16 -2.14 -2.39
CA SER A 322 6.20 -3.24 -2.52
C SER A 322 5.55 -3.28 -3.90
N ARG A 323 5.22 -2.11 -4.50
CA ARG A 323 4.72 -2.04 -5.89
C ARG A 323 5.71 -2.66 -6.88
N ALA A 324 6.97 -2.27 -6.80
CA ALA A 324 8.02 -2.80 -7.67
C ALA A 324 8.22 -4.31 -7.47
N ALA A 325 8.18 -4.79 -6.22
CA ALA A 325 8.28 -6.22 -5.92
C ALA A 325 7.11 -7.02 -6.50
N ILE A 326 5.88 -6.53 -6.38
CA ILE A 326 4.69 -7.17 -6.98
C ILE A 326 4.84 -7.22 -8.51
N MET A 327 5.25 -6.10 -9.14
CA MET A 327 5.48 -6.07 -10.59
C MET A 327 6.52 -7.10 -11.03
N ILE A 328 7.68 -7.16 -10.35
CA ILE A 328 8.74 -8.12 -10.66
C ILE A 328 8.22 -9.56 -10.44
N THR A 329 7.45 -9.77 -9.37
CA THR A 329 6.84 -11.09 -9.10
C THR A 329 5.95 -11.54 -10.25
N LEU A 330 5.06 -10.68 -10.76
CA LEU A 330 4.19 -11.00 -11.89
C LEU A 330 4.99 -11.26 -13.17
N VAL A 331 6.05 -10.48 -13.41
CA VAL A 331 6.96 -10.69 -14.54
C VAL A 331 7.66 -12.06 -14.46
N LEU A 332 8.18 -12.41 -13.28
CA LEU A 332 8.85 -13.70 -13.07
C LEU A 332 7.85 -14.87 -13.18
N LEU A 333 6.65 -14.73 -12.62
CA LEU A 333 5.60 -15.74 -12.76
C LEU A 333 5.18 -15.93 -14.22
N ALA A 334 5.04 -14.86 -15.00
CA ALA A 334 4.74 -14.95 -16.44
C ALA A 334 5.84 -15.72 -17.18
N LYS A 335 7.13 -15.48 -16.87
CA LYS A 335 8.26 -16.24 -17.41
C LYS A 335 8.19 -17.73 -17.04
N LEU A 336 7.81 -18.07 -15.80
CA LEU A 336 7.67 -19.45 -15.35
C LEU A 336 6.58 -20.22 -16.10
N VAL A 337 5.47 -19.51 -16.45
CA VAL A 337 4.34 -20.10 -17.21
C VAL A 337 4.59 -20.02 -18.72
N GLN A 338 5.78 -19.60 -19.15
CA GLN A 338 6.17 -19.45 -20.59
C GLN A 338 5.19 -18.57 -21.38
N ARG A 339 4.57 -17.58 -20.73
CA ARG A 339 3.71 -16.61 -21.41
C ARG A 339 4.50 -15.35 -21.75
N ASP A 340 4.24 -14.81 -22.92
CA ASP A 340 4.76 -13.50 -23.31
C ASP A 340 4.35 -12.46 -22.27
N ASN A 341 5.36 -11.89 -21.61
CA ASN A 341 5.13 -10.88 -20.61
C ASN A 341 4.89 -9.55 -21.30
N GLN A 342 3.66 -9.10 -21.24
CA GLN A 342 3.32 -7.74 -21.67
C GLN A 342 3.35 -6.84 -20.42
N ASN A 343 4.33 -5.95 -20.37
CA ASN A 343 4.56 -5.03 -19.24
C ASN A 343 3.28 -4.30 -18.83
N THR A 344 2.43 -3.93 -19.78
CA THR A 344 1.16 -3.24 -19.54
C THR A 344 0.16 -4.11 -18.76
N ASN A 345 0.08 -5.41 -19.06
CA ASN A 345 -0.78 -6.33 -18.31
C ASN A 345 -0.28 -6.53 -16.89
N SER A 346 1.03 -6.69 -16.68
CA SER A 346 1.62 -6.81 -15.35
C SER A 346 1.44 -5.54 -14.51
N LEU A 347 1.56 -4.37 -15.13
CA LEU A 347 1.31 -3.08 -14.50
C LEU A 347 -0.14 -2.99 -14.00
N MET A 348 -1.10 -3.30 -14.86
CA MET A 348 -2.53 -3.22 -14.52
C MET A 348 -2.93 -4.28 -13.48
N ALA A 349 -2.40 -5.50 -13.59
CA ALA A 349 -2.62 -6.54 -12.60
C ALA A 349 -2.06 -6.13 -11.21
N THR A 350 -0.90 -5.45 -11.18
CA THR A 350 -0.34 -4.88 -9.94
C THR A 350 -1.27 -3.83 -9.34
N ALA A 351 -1.79 -2.91 -10.16
CA ALA A 351 -2.74 -1.90 -9.70
C ALA A 351 -3.99 -2.55 -9.07
N CYS A 352 -4.56 -3.55 -9.74
CA CYS A 352 -5.71 -4.28 -9.22
C CYS A 352 -5.41 -4.99 -7.89
N LEU A 353 -4.27 -5.68 -7.78
CA LEU A 353 -3.88 -6.37 -6.55
C LEU A 353 -3.69 -5.39 -5.38
N MET A 354 -3.10 -4.23 -5.64
CA MET A 354 -2.93 -3.21 -4.61
C MET A 354 -4.25 -2.57 -4.18
N LEU A 355 -5.15 -2.29 -5.12
CA LEU A 355 -6.48 -1.76 -4.83
C LEU A 355 -7.39 -2.80 -4.15
N LEU A 356 -7.18 -4.09 -4.43
CA LEU A 356 -7.81 -5.17 -3.67
C LEU A 356 -7.32 -5.21 -2.22
N TYR A 357 -6.05 -4.88 -1.98
CA TYR A 357 -5.52 -4.78 -0.61
C TYR A 357 -6.03 -3.53 0.10
N ASN A 358 -5.84 -2.35 -0.50
CA ASN A 358 -6.33 -1.07 0.04
C ASN A 358 -6.87 -0.17 -1.10
N PRO A 359 -8.20 0.00 -1.22
CA PRO A 359 -8.80 0.82 -2.27
C PRO A 359 -8.46 2.32 -2.16
N TYR A 360 -8.11 2.82 -0.98
CA TYR A 360 -7.68 4.20 -0.78
C TYR A 360 -6.33 4.55 -1.42
N TYR A 361 -5.56 3.55 -1.89
CA TYR A 361 -4.36 3.84 -2.70
C TYR A 361 -4.68 4.64 -3.95
N LEU A 362 -5.93 4.58 -4.44
CA LEU A 362 -6.36 5.39 -5.59
C LEU A 362 -6.21 6.90 -5.34
N ALA A 363 -6.32 7.34 -4.09
CA ALA A 363 -6.16 8.73 -3.66
C ALA A 363 -4.74 9.03 -3.13
N ASP A 364 -3.85 8.04 -3.05
CA ASP A 364 -2.46 8.23 -2.62
C ASP A 364 -1.62 8.78 -3.79
N ALA A 365 -1.09 9.99 -3.61
CA ALA A 365 -0.22 10.63 -4.59
C ALA A 365 0.99 9.76 -4.97
N GLY A 366 1.58 9.03 -4.01
CA GLY A 366 2.70 8.14 -4.26
C GLY A 366 2.31 6.96 -5.17
N PHE A 367 1.11 6.44 -5.03
CA PHE A 367 0.57 5.42 -5.92
C PHE A 367 0.38 5.97 -7.34
N ILE A 368 -0.34 7.08 -7.48
CA ILE A 368 -0.65 7.70 -8.77
C ILE A 368 0.62 8.03 -9.54
N LEU A 369 1.56 8.77 -8.93
CA LEU A 369 2.81 9.19 -9.56
C LEU A 369 3.68 8.00 -9.98
N SER A 370 3.74 6.93 -9.17
CA SER A 370 4.50 5.74 -9.51
C SER A 370 3.94 5.01 -10.73
N PHE A 371 2.62 4.86 -10.83
CA PHE A 371 2.00 4.22 -11.99
C PHE A 371 2.09 5.09 -13.25
N LEU A 372 1.89 6.41 -13.14
CA LEU A 372 2.06 7.34 -14.25
C LEU A 372 3.49 7.34 -14.80
N ALA A 373 4.50 7.29 -13.92
CA ALA A 373 5.89 7.21 -14.33
C ALA A 373 6.18 5.93 -15.14
N VAL A 374 5.69 4.76 -14.70
CA VAL A 374 5.88 3.50 -15.42
C VAL A 374 5.11 3.49 -16.75
N ILE A 375 3.88 4.02 -16.77
CA ILE A 375 3.11 4.18 -18.01
C ILE A 375 3.88 5.06 -19.00
N GLY A 376 4.43 6.19 -18.54
CA GLY A 376 5.25 7.07 -19.37
C GLY A 376 6.45 6.36 -19.98
N ILE A 377 7.17 5.56 -19.20
CA ILE A 377 8.31 4.75 -19.69
C ILE A 377 7.85 3.71 -20.74
N VAL A 378 6.75 3.01 -20.49
CA VAL A 378 6.22 2.00 -21.43
C VAL A 378 5.79 2.64 -22.74
N ILE A 379 5.12 3.78 -22.70
CA ILE A 379 4.72 4.52 -23.92
C ILE A 379 5.96 5.03 -24.66
N SER A 380 6.90 5.68 -23.98
CA SER A 380 8.12 6.21 -24.58
C SER A 380 8.94 5.11 -25.25
N SER A 381 9.13 3.97 -24.59
CA SER A 381 9.85 2.83 -25.18
C SER A 381 9.18 2.28 -26.43
N SER A 382 7.85 2.27 -26.47
CA SER A 382 7.10 1.80 -27.65
C SER A 382 7.21 2.75 -28.84
N LEU A 383 7.26 4.07 -28.60
CA LEU A 383 7.46 5.10 -29.63
C LEU A 383 8.87 5.06 -30.21
N SER A 384 9.88 4.98 -29.35
CA SER A 384 11.29 4.90 -29.73
C SER A 384 11.59 3.69 -30.62
N LEU A 385 11.02 2.52 -30.32
CA LEU A 385 11.16 1.32 -31.16
C LEU A 385 10.48 1.47 -32.52
N LYS A 386 9.40 2.24 -32.61
CA LYS A 386 8.70 2.49 -33.89
C LYS A 386 9.52 3.43 -34.77
N GLU A 387 10.13 4.46 -34.23
CA GLU A 387 11.03 5.36 -34.98
C GLU A 387 12.29 4.65 -35.43
N SER A 388 12.91 3.81 -34.63
CA SER A 388 14.08 3.01 -34.98
C SER A 388 13.77 2.05 -36.17
N LYS A 389 12.63 1.38 -36.12
CA LYS A 389 12.19 0.52 -37.25
C LYS A 389 11.95 1.31 -38.54
N ASN A 390 11.35 2.50 -38.46
CA ASN A 390 11.13 3.34 -39.63
C ASN A 390 12.45 3.84 -40.24
N LYS A 391 13.43 4.23 -39.43
CA LYS A 391 14.77 4.63 -39.91
C LYS A 391 15.49 3.48 -40.58
N ILE A 392 15.47 2.27 -40.00
CA ILE A 392 16.12 1.08 -40.57
C ILE A 392 15.47 0.71 -41.93
N THR A 393 14.12 0.75 -42.04
CA THR A 393 13.42 0.51 -43.30
C THR A 393 13.77 1.57 -44.36
N THR A 394 13.87 2.84 -43.98
CA THR A 394 14.27 3.91 -44.90
C THR A 394 15.71 3.74 -45.39
N TYR A 395 16.64 3.27 -44.57
CA TYR A 395 18.03 2.97 -44.95
C TYR A 395 18.19 1.70 -45.78
N LEU A 396 17.24 0.76 -45.72
CA LEU A 396 17.28 -0.48 -46.51
C LEU A 396 16.59 -0.37 -47.88
N PHE A 397 15.79 0.67 -48.10
CA PHE A 397 15.06 0.89 -49.38
C PHE A 397 15.50 2.15 -50.13
N ASN A 398 16.52 2.89 -49.71
CA ASN A 398 17.29 3.87 -50.43
C ASN A 398 18.72 3.34 -50.70
#